data_f916c9b9bb58bd98a52701966825d950
#
_entry.id   f916c9b9bb58bd98a52701966825d950
#
_cell.length_a   1.000
_cell.length_b   1.000
_cell.length_c   1.000
_cell.angle_alpha   90.00
_cell.angle_beta   90.00
_cell.angle_gamma   90.00
#
_symmetry.space_group_name_H-M   'P 1'
#
loop_
_entity.id
_entity.type
_entity.pdbx_description
1 polymer ?
#
loop_
_entity_poly.entity_id
_entity_poly.type
_entity_poly.pdbx_seq_one_letter_code
_entity_poly.pdbx_strand_id
1 'polypeptide(L)'
;KGGKNTSNARELVNTIDSIYLDGLHPEFYHRGKIEELSGKPENSAELDLLFTDAYFMLTSHLSNGLIDVKSMKPIWFSKPEGVDPSWLLSEVAEGRSSVRKSLDQLKPKSVRYLMLRDLLQKYRKSAAEGGWPTLPPFPNLPKNTKLEVETRHPFVIDLRKRLSAAAPLPKVSPENEDLYDEAVAEAVKSFQKVYGLNEDGIAGKMTVEMLGA
;
A
#
# COMPACT_ATOMS: atom_id res chain seq x y z
N LYS A 1 -26.31 20.41 -15.49
CA LYS A 1 -26.53 21.45 -16.53
C LYS A 1 -25.91 20.97 -17.83
N GLY A 2 -26.71 20.54 -18.82
CA GLY A 2 -26.24 20.21 -20.19
C GLY A 2 -25.30 19.00 -20.30
N GLY A 3 -25.41 17.98 -19.45
CA GLY A 3 -24.59 16.76 -19.51
C GLY A 3 -23.12 16.90 -19.09
N LYS A 4 -22.70 18.09 -18.66
CA LYS A 4 -21.35 18.30 -18.13
C LYS A 4 -21.34 18.17 -16.61
N ASN A 5 -20.38 17.41 -16.09
CA ASN A 5 -20.15 17.31 -14.65
C ASN A 5 -19.91 18.70 -14.04
N THR A 6 -20.49 18.94 -12.86
CA THR A 6 -20.24 20.15 -12.08
C THR A 6 -18.78 20.18 -11.60
N SER A 7 -18.32 21.31 -11.05
CA SER A 7 -16.99 21.40 -10.42
C SER A 7 -16.84 20.39 -9.28
N ASN A 8 -17.89 20.25 -8.44
CA ASN A 8 -17.92 19.31 -7.32
C ASN A 8 -17.83 17.86 -7.80
N ALA A 9 -18.58 17.49 -8.86
CA ALA A 9 -18.52 16.14 -9.44
C ALA A 9 -17.12 15.82 -9.97
N ARG A 10 -16.47 16.76 -10.66
CA ARG A 10 -15.08 16.58 -11.13
C ARG A 10 -14.09 16.46 -9.98
N GLU A 11 -14.25 17.26 -8.93
CA GLU A 11 -13.39 17.18 -7.74
C GLU A 11 -13.58 15.85 -7.01
N LEU A 12 -14.82 15.32 -6.95
CA LEU A 12 -15.10 14.01 -6.39
C LEU A 12 -14.44 12.89 -7.21
N VAL A 13 -14.55 12.91 -8.54
CA VAL A 13 -13.84 11.96 -9.41
C VAL A 13 -12.33 11.99 -9.16
N ASN A 14 -11.72 13.17 -9.13
CA ASN A 14 -10.28 13.30 -8.84
C ASN A 14 -9.92 12.77 -7.44
N THR A 15 -10.80 12.93 -6.46
CA THR A 15 -10.61 12.40 -5.12
C THR A 15 -10.70 10.87 -5.12
N ILE A 16 -11.69 10.29 -5.82
CA ILE A 16 -11.83 8.85 -6.01
C ILE A 16 -10.60 8.30 -6.73
N ASP A 17 -10.14 8.94 -7.80
CA ASP A 17 -8.95 8.52 -8.56
C ASP A 17 -7.68 8.51 -7.71
N SER A 18 -7.60 9.35 -6.68
CA SER A 18 -6.43 9.43 -5.78
C SER A 18 -6.59 8.65 -4.48
N ILE A 19 -7.76 8.06 -4.20
CA ILE A 19 -8.03 7.43 -2.90
C ILE A 19 -7.19 6.18 -2.64
N TYR A 20 -6.63 5.58 -3.70
CA TYR A 20 -5.69 4.48 -3.58
C TYR A 20 -4.45 4.87 -2.77
N LEU A 21 -4.07 6.15 -2.74
CA LEU A 21 -2.98 6.64 -1.90
C LEU A 21 -3.25 6.39 -0.41
N ASP A 22 -4.50 6.34 -0.02
CA ASP A 22 -4.98 6.09 1.33
C ASP A 22 -5.36 4.60 1.56
N GLY A 23 -4.98 3.69 0.64
CA GLY A 23 -5.19 2.25 0.76
C GLY A 23 -6.58 1.77 0.37
N LEU A 24 -7.44 2.65 -0.14
CA LEU A 24 -8.78 2.32 -0.60
C LEU A 24 -8.80 2.08 -2.12
N HIS A 25 -9.82 1.37 -2.61
CA HIS A 25 -9.92 1.05 -4.02
C HIS A 25 -10.95 1.93 -4.72
N PRO A 26 -10.65 2.63 -5.84
CA PRO A 26 -11.56 3.50 -6.55
C PRO A 26 -12.90 2.86 -6.94
N GLU A 27 -12.90 1.57 -7.29
CA GLU A 27 -14.10 0.84 -7.69
C GLU A 27 -15.13 0.67 -6.56
N PHE A 28 -14.72 0.79 -5.31
CA PHE A 28 -15.67 0.83 -4.17
C PHE A 28 -16.58 2.07 -4.21
N TYR A 29 -16.24 3.06 -5.01
CA TYR A 29 -16.92 4.35 -5.14
C TYR A 29 -17.47 4.55 -6.54
N HIS A 30 -17.89 3.46 -7.20
CA HIS A 30 -18.54 3.46 -8.52
C HIS A 30 -17.69 4.05 -9.65
N ARG A 31 -16.33 4.07 -9.51
CA ARG A 31 -15.44 4.77 -10.45
C ARG A 31 -15.68 4.38 -11.91
N GLY A 32 -15.73 3.08 -12.22
CA GLY A 32 -15.95 2.58 -13.59
C GLY A 32 -17.33 2.94 -14.10
N LYS A 33 -18.38 2.84 -13.26
CA LYS A 33 -19.75 3.18 -13.67
C LYS A 33 -19.94 4.68 -13.91
N ILE A 34 -19.35 5.51 -13.07
CA ILE A 34 -19.32 6.98 -13.25
C ILE A 34 -18.67 7.34 -14.58
N GLU A 35 -17.56 6.69 -14.93
CA GLU A 35 -16.86 6.92 -16.21
C GLU A 35 -17.73 6.52 -17.41
N GLU A 36 -18.34 5.34 -17.38
CA GLU A 36 -19.23 4.83 -18.44
C GLU A 36 -20.40 5.78 -18.75
N LEU A 37 -21.01 6.34 -17.69
CA LEU A 37 -22.19 7.18 -17.80
C LEU A 37 -21.87 8.66 -18.05
N SER A 38 -20.63 9.09 -17.79
CA SER A 38 -20.23 10.50 -17.91
C SER A 38 -20.35 11.02 -19.35
N GLY A 39 -20.71 12.29 -19.47
CA GLY A 39 -20.84 12.98 -20.78
C GLY A 39 -22.15 12.74 -21.51
N LYS A 40 -23.06 11.93 -20.98
CA LYS A 40 -24.35 11.61 -21.57
C LYS A 40 -25.46 12.31 -20.75
N PRO A 41 -26.16 13.32 -21.30
CA PRO A 41 -27.19 14.09 -20.58
C PRO A 41 -28.32 13.23 -20.01
N GLU A 42 -28.70 12.17 -20.73
CA GLU A 42 -29.74 11.21 -20.33
C GLU A 42 -29.43 10.49 -19.01
N ASN A 43 -28.14 10.33 -18.68
CA ASN A 43 -27.68 9.64 -17.47
C ASN A 43 -27.53 10.57 -16.26
N SER A 44 -27.90 11.85 -16.35
CA SER A 44 -27.62 12.84 -15.31
C SER A 44 -28.24 12.50 -13.95
N ALA A 45 -29.40 11.89 -13.91
CA ALA A 45 -30.05 11.49 -12.67
C ALA A 45 -29.36 10.30 -12.02
N GLU A 46 -28.93 9.29 -12.80
CA GLU A 46 -28.17 8.13 -12.30
C GLU A 46 -26.80 8.58 -11.81
N LEU A 47 -26.12 9.46 -12.54
CA LEU A 47 -24.83 10.02 -12.11
C LEU A 47 -24.94 10.81 -10.80
N ASP A 48 -25.99 11.56 -10.58
CA ASP A 48 -26.21 12.32 -9.36
C ASP A 48 -26.35 11.39 -8.14
N LEU A 49 -27.09 10.29 -8.31
CA LEU A 49 -27.19 9.24 -7.28
C LEU A 49 -25.82 8.57 -6.99
N LEU A 50 -25.10 8.20 -8.04
CA LEU A 50 -23.78 7.56 -7.90
C LEU A 50 -22.74 8.50 -7.23
N PHE A 51 -22.73 9.78 -7.57
CA PHE A 51 -21.87 10.76 -6.92
C PHE A 51 -22.23 10.96 -5.45
N THR A 52 -23.51 11.02 -5.13
CA THR A 52 -23.97 11.18 -3.74
C THR A 52 -23.61 9.96 -2.90
N ASP A 53 -23.85 8.76 -3.42
CA ASP A 53 -23.52 7.51 -2.74
C ASP A 53 -22.00 7.36 -2.57
N ALA A 54 -21.20 7.62 -3.62
CA ALA A 54 -19.75 7.61 -3.55
C ALA A 54 -19.20 8.57 -2.48
N TYR A 55 -19.80 9.77 -2.37
CA TYR A 55 -19.41 10.74 -1.35
C TYR A 55 -19.73 10.23 0.07
N PHE A 56 -20.89 9.62 0.28
CA PHE A 56 -21.28 9.04 1.57
C PHE A 56 -20.41 7.85 1.96
N MET A 57 -20.11 6.96 1.01
CA MET A 57 -19.20 5.84 1.23
C MET A 57 -17.79 6.33 1.59
N LEU A 58 -17.25 7.33 0.86
CA LEU A 58 -15.96 7.94 1.19
C LEU A 58 -15.96 8.55 2.59
N THR A 59 -16.99 9.30 2.93
CA THR A 59 -17.13 9.88 4.28
C THR A 59 -17.09 8.79 5.35
N SER A 60 -17.85 7.71 5.15
CA SER A 60 -17.88 6.57 6.08
C SER A 60 -16.52 5.87 6.18
N HIS A 61 -15.89 5.53 5.06
CA HIS A 61 -14.66 4.77 5.04
C HIS A 61 -13.45 5.59 5.57
N LEU A 62 -13.42 6.89 5.31
CA LEU A 62 -12.35 7.77 5.82
C LEU A 62 -12.49 8.05 7.32
N SER A 63 -13.71 8.11 7.86
CA SER A 63 -13.96 8.36 9.28
C SER A 63 -13.95 7.10 10.14
N ASN A 64 -14.49 5.99 9.65
CA ASN A 64 -14.70 4.77 10.43
C ASN A 64 -13.76 3.62 10.03
N GLY A 65 -13.12 3.73 8.85
CA GLY A 65 -12.40 2.63 8.20
C GLY A 65 -13.30 1.74 7.36
N LEU A 66 -12.69 0.95 6.49
CA LEU A 66 -13.38 0.01 5.61
C LEU A 66 -13.88 -1.25 6.35
N ILE A 67 -13.18 -1.66 7.40
CA ILE A 67 -13.46 -2.91 8.13
C ILE A 67 -14.36 -2.59 9.33
N ASP A 68 -15.49 -3.30 9.45
CA ASP A 68 -16.28 -3.27 10.67
C ASP A 68 -15.56 -3.96 11.82
N VAL A 69 -14.90 -3.15 12.64
CA VAL A 69 -14.11 -3.61 13.78
C VAL A 69 -14.96 -4.34 14.81
N LYS A 70 -16.28 -4.08 14.91
CA LYS A 70 -17.18 -4.76 15.83
C LYS A 70 -17.30 -6.26 15.54
N SER A 71 -17.12 -6.64 14.27
CA SER A 71 -17.15 -8.06 13.85
C SER A 71 -15.91 -8.85 14.28
N MET A 72 -14.80 -8.18 14.62
CA MET A 72 -13.48 -8.80 14.86
C MET A 72 -13.15 -9.06 16.34
N LYS A 73 -14.06 -8.79 17.30
CA LYS A 73 -13.82 -8.91 18.76
C LYS A 73 -12.47 -8.33 19.20
N PRO A 74 -12.14 -7.08 18.87
CA PRO A 74 -10.85 -6.51 19.21
C PRO A 74 -10.73 -6.22 20.70
N ILE A 75 -9.50 -6.25 21.19
CA ILE A 75 -9.17 -6.05 22.61
C ILE A 75 -9.39 -4.59 23.04
N TRP A 76 -9.37 -3.64 22.07
CA TRP A 76 -9.64 -2.22 22.32
C TRP A 76 -10.03 -1.49 21.02
N PHE A 77 -10.87 -0.44 21.16
CA PHE A 77 -11.36 0.37 20.05
C PHE A 77 -11.11 1.85 20.30
N SER A 78 -10.88 2.59 19.24
CA SER A 78 -11.23 3.99 19.20
C SER A 78 -12.69 4.09 18.72
N LYS A 79 -13.55 4.75 19.50
CA LYS A 79 -14.91 5.02 19.07
C LYS A 79 -14.83 6.09 17.97
N PRO A 80 -15.29 5.82 16.74
CA PRO A 80 -15.30 6.84 15.71
C PRO A 80 -16.17 8.02 16.19
N GLU A 81 -15.70 9.23 16.00
CA GLU A 81 -16.56 10.40 16.12
C GLU A 81 -17.59 10.31 15.00
N GLY A 82 -18.89 10.29 15.37
CA GLY A 82 -19.97 10.21 14.39
C GLY A 82 -19.96 11.48 13.53
N VAL A 83 -19.55 11.32 12.28
CA VAL A 83 -19.64 12.41 11.29
C VAL A 83 -20.93 12.26 10.52
N ASP A 84 -21.72 13.33 10.44
CA ASP A 84 -22.92 13.38 9.62
C ASP A 84 -22.54 13.67 8.16
N PRO A 85 -22.62 12.67 7.26
CA PRO A 85 -22.27 12.87 5.87
C PRO A 85 -23.22 13.81 5.13
N SER A 86 -24.47 13.91 5.56
CA SER A 86 -25.46 14.81 4.95
C SER A 86 -25.12 16.27 5.22
N TRP A 87 -24.69 16.57 6.45
CA TRP A 87 -24.21 17.90 6.80
C TRP A 87 -22.96 18.29 5.99
N LEU A 88 -21.98 17.38 5.88
CA LEU A 88 -20.79 17.63 5.05
C LEU A 88 -21.13 17.88 3.59
N LEU A 89 -22.06 17.10 3.04
CA LEU A 89 -22.49 17.26 1.64
C LEU A 89 -23.20 18.62 1.45
N SER A 90 -24.01 19.07 2.42
CA SER A 90 -24.65 20.38 2.33
C SER A 90 -23.65 21.53 2.35
N GLU A 91 -22.58 21.45 3.17
CA GLU A 91 -21.47 22.43 3.17
C GLU A 91 -20.80 22.55 1.79
N VAL A 92 -20.63 21.42 1.11
CA VAL A 92 -20.08 21.37 -0.25
C VAL A 92 -21.07 21.92 -1.28
N ALA A 93 -22.35 21.54 -1.19
CA ALA A 93 -23.38 21.98 -2.12
C ALA A 93 -23.62 23.50 -2.06
N GLU A 94 -23.53 24.09 -0.87
CA GLU A 94 -23.68 25.51 -0.63
C GLU A 94 -22.37 26.31 -0.83
N GLY A 95 -21.29 25.65 -1.23
CA GLY A 95 -20.01 26.31 -1.54
C GLY A 95 -19.19 26.77 -0.30
N ARG A 96 -19.58 26.33 0.90
CA ARG A 96 -18.81 26.64 2.15
C ARG A 96 -17.57 25.76 2.31
N SER A 97 -17.54 24.61 1.66
CA SER A 97 -16.38 23.73 1.59
C SER A 97 -16.20 23.19 0.17
N SER A 98 -15.03 22.65 -0.13
CA SER A 98 -14.83 21.84 -1.34
C SER A 98 -14.96 20.35 -1.00
N VAL A 99 -15.21 19.50 -2.01
CA VAL A 99 -15.29 18.05 -1.86
C VAL A 99 -14.00 17.52 -1.23
N ARG A 100 -12.84 17.95 -1.75
CA ARG A 100 -11.54 17.51 -1.26
C ARG A 100 -11.32 17.90 0.21
N LYS A 101 -11.58 19.16 0.55
CA LYS A 101 -11.38 19.65 1.93
C LYS A 101 -12.29 18.91 2.92
N SER A 102 -13.57 18.66 2.55
CA SER A 102 -14.52 17.97 3.41
C SER A 102 -14.14 16.51 3.66
N LEU A 103 -13.51 15.82 2.68
CA LEU A 103 -13.05 14.46 2.82
C LEU A 103 -11.66 14.35 3.47
N ASP A 104 -10.72 15.26 3.15
CA ASP A 104 -9.37 15.23 3.71
C ASP A 104 -9.34 15.45 5.23
N GLN A 105 -10.29 16.23 5.78
CA GLN A 105 -10.38 16.45 7.23
C GLN A 105 -10.76 15.17 8.01
N LEU A 106 -11.37 14.17 7.34
CA LEU A 106 -11.78 12.90 7.94
C LEU A 106 -10.62 11.90 8.03
N LYS A 107 -9.55 12.11 7.27
CA LYS A 107 -8.41 11.20 7.26
C LYS A 107 -7.69 11.21 8.61
N PRO A 108 -7.20 10.05 9.07
CA PRO A 108 -6.41 9.98 10.29
C PRO A 108 -5.15 10.86 10.19
N LYS A 109 -4.86 11.60 11.28
CA LYS A 109 -3.69 12.51 11.35
C LYS A 109 -2.53 11.92 12.13
N SER A 110 -2.62 10.66 12.54
CA SER A 110 -1.57 10.00 13.31
C SER A 110 -0.32 9.78 12.47
N VAL A 111 0.85 9.91 13.10
CA VAL A 111 2.15 9.65 12.47
C VAL A 111 2.18 8.24 11.87
N ARG A 112 1.60 7.25 12.56
CA ARG A 112 1.53 5.86 12.09
C ARG A 112 0.77 5.74 10.76
N TYR A 113 -0.36 6.44 10.63
CA TYR A 113 -1.12 6.45 9.37
C TYR A 113 -0.30 7.03 8.22
N LEU A 114 0.36 8.17 8.44
CA LEU A 114 1.19 8.81 7.43
C LEU A 114 2.36 7.91 7.01
N MET A 115 3.03 7.26 7.96
CA MET A 115 4.11 6.31 7.68
C MET A 115 3.62 5.11 6.87
N LEU A 116 2.46 4.53 7.21
CA LEU A 116 1.87 3.41 6.47
C LEU A 116 1.47 3.82 5.05
N ARG A 117 0.93 5.01 4.89
CA ARG A 117 0.58 5.58 3.58
C ARG A 117 1.81 5.74 2.69
N ASP A 118 2.91 6.30 3.24
CA ASP A 118 4.17 6.44 2.51
C ASP A 118 4.79 5.09 2.16
N LEU A 119 4.74 4.13 3.07
CA LEU A 119 5.22 2.77 2.85
C LEU A 119 4.42 2.07 1.75
N LEU A 120 3.10 2.22 1.75
CA LEU A 120 2.23 1.69 0.71
C LEU A 120 2.62 2.20 -0.69
N GLN A 121 2.97 3.50 -0.82
CA GLN A 121 3.42 4.05 -2.11
C GLN A 121 4.75 3.44 -2.55
N LYS A 122 5.69 3.21 -1.62
CA LYS A 122 6.97 2.54 -1.92
C LYS A 122 6.74 1.12 -2.45
N TYR A 123 5.88 0.34 -1.79
CA TYR A 123 5.56 -1.02 -2.24
C TYR A 123 4.85 -1.04 -3.60
N ARG A 124 3.91 -0.11 -3.84
CA ARG A 124 3.24 0.01 -5.15
C ARG A 124 4.20 0.38 -6.26
N LYS A 125 5.12 1.31 -5.99
CA LYS A 125 6.17 1.65 -6.95
C LYS A 125 7.03 0.44 -7.27
N SER A 126 7.51 -0.28 -6.25
CA SER A 126 8.29 -1.51 -6.44
C SER A 126 7.51 -2.55 -7.25
N ALA A 127 6.22 -2.75 -6.95
CA ALA A 127 5.37 -3.69 -7.71
C ALA A 127 5.22 -3.28 -9.18
N ALA A 128 5.04 -1.98 -9.47
CA ALA A 128 4.93 -1.46 -10.83
C ALA A 128 6.25 -1.59 -11.63
N GLU A 129 7.40 -1.58 -10.95
CA GLU A 129 8.73 -1.78 -11.51
C GLU A 129 9.10 -3.27 -11.70
N GLY A 130 8.16 -4.19 -11.51
CA GLY A 130 8.34 -5.64 -11.67
C GLY A 130 8.40 -6.44 -10.37
N GLY A 131 8.22 -5.78 -9.24
CA GLY A 131 8.24 -6.43 -7.92
C GLY A 131 9.65 -6.70 -7.42
N TRP A 132 9.71 -7.56 -6.44
CA TRP A 132 10.99 -8.01 -5.89
C TRP A 132 11.59 -9.13 -6.73
N PRO A 133 12.92 -9.14 -6.95
CA PRO A 133 13.60 -10.25 -7.60
C PRO A 133 13.24 -11.57 -6.93
N THR A 134 12.83 -12.55 -7.73
CA THR A 134 12.55 -13.89 -7.23
C THR A 134 13.85 -14.60 -6.88
N LEU A 135 13.85 -15.36 -5.77
CA LEU A 135 14.95 -16.23 -5.41
C LEU A 135 14.75 -17.61 -6.06
N PRO A 136 15.82 -18.22 -6.58
CA PRO A 136 15.78 -19.64 -6.92
C PRO A 136 15.56 -20.48 -5.65
N PRO A 137 15.14 -21.75 -5.79
CA PRO A 137 15.06 -22.67 -4.65
C PRO A 137 16.37 -22.68 -3.85
N PHE A 138 16.24 -22.88 -2.52
CA PHE A 138 17.40 -22.98 -1.66
C PHE A 138 18.40 -24.01 -2.21
N PRO A 139 19.69 -23.67 -2.36
CA PRO A 139 20.67 -24.54 -3.00
C PRO A 139 20.95 -25.81 -2.17
N ASN A 140 21.25 -26.90 -2.87
CA ASN A 140 21.72 -28.11 -2.22
C ASN A 140 23.19 -27.95 -1.83
N LEU A 141 23.41 -27.49 -0.62
CA LEU A 141 24.76 -27.23 -0.10
C LEU A 141 25.45 -28.55 0.34
N PRO A 142 26.78 -28.64 0.22
CA PRO A 142 27.55 -29.73 0.81
C PRO A 142 27.27 -29.84 2.32
N LYS A 143 27.47 -31.06 2.86
CA LYS A 143 27.30 -31.30 4.31
C LYS A 143 28.16 -30.32 5.12
N ASN A 144 27.55 -29.67 6.13
CA ASN A 144 28.18 -28.67 7.00
C ASN A 144 28.54 -27.34 6.32
N THR A 145 28.09 -27.07 5.07
CA THR A 145 28.24 -25.76 4.44
C THR A 145 27.01 -24.90 4.74
N LYS A 146 27.22 -23.62 5.05
CA LYS A 146 26.18 -22.63 5.29
C LYS A 146 26.39 -21.43 4.39
N LEU A 147 25.35 -20.67 4.11
CA LEU A 147 25.47 -19.35 3.49
C LEU A 147 25.67 -18.31 4.62
N GLU A 148 26.91 -18.09 4.96
CA GLU A 148 27.38 -17.20 6.03
C GLU A 148 28.62 -16.42 5.57
N VAL A 149 29.12 -15.48 6.37
CA VAL A 149 30.27 -14.63 6.02
C VAL A 149 31.45 -15.47 5.51
N GLU A 150 32.13 -14.97 4.47
CA GLU A 150 33.21 -15.58 3.72
C GLU A 150 32.82 -16.75 2.80
N THR A 151 31.55 -17.19 2.80
CA THR A 151 31.10 -18.21 1.85
C THR A 151 31.00 -17.61 0.45
N ARG A 152 31.49 -18.34 -0.56
CA ARG A 152 31.27 -18.04 -1.98
C ARG A 152 30.31 -19.04 -2.58
N HIS A 153 29.21 -18.53 -3.16
CA HIS A 153 28.22 -19.37 -3.84
C HIS A 153 27.41 -18.54 -4.86
N PRO A 154 27.13 -19.05 -6.07
CA PRO A 154 26.34 -18.30 -7.07
C PRO A 154 24.98 -17.81 -6.57
N PHE A 155 24.34 -18.53 -5.66
CA PHE A 155 23.09 -18.12 -5.03
C PHE A 155 23.18 -16.76 -4.29
N VAL A 156 24.36 -16.37 -3.82
CA VAL A 156 24.57 -15.09 -3.12
C VAL A 156 24.31 -13.91 -4.05
N ILE A 157 24.54 -14.06 -5.34
CA ILE A 157 24.23 -13.02 -6.35
C ILE A 157 22.73 -12.69 -6.34
N ASP A 158 21.88 -13.72 -6.37
CA ASP A 158 20.43 -13.53 -6.36
C ASP A 158 19.95 -13.07 -4.97
N LEU A 159 20.55 -13.59 -3.90
CA LEU A 159 20.26 -13.14 -2.54
C LEU A 159 20.58 -11.65 -2.36
N ARG A 160 21.73 -11.15 -2.87
CA ARG A 160 22.06 -9.72 -2.87
C ARG A 160 21.03 -8.89 -3.62
N LYS A 161 20.65 -9.31 -4.83
CA LYS A 161 19.62 -8.62 -5.62
C LYS A 161 18.30 -8.53 -4.86
N ARG A 162 17.86 -9.62 -4.24
CA ARG A 162 16.62 -9.69 -3.47
C ARG A 162 16.66 -8.79 -2.22
N LEU A 163 17.75 -8.81 -1.47
CA LEU A 163 17.94 -7.98 -0.29
C LEU A 163 18.05 -6.49 -0.66
N SER A 164 18.78 -6.17 -1.74
CA SER A 164 18.94 -4.79 -2.24
C SER A 164 17.63 -4.15 -2.68
N ALA A 165 16.64 -4.94 -3.08
CA ALA A 165 15.32 -4.43 -3.43
C ALA A 165 14.53 -3.94 -2.19
N ALA A 166 14.82 -4.48 -1.01
CA ALA A 166 14.22 -4.03 0.24
C ALA A 166 15.01 -2.87 0.87
N ALA A 167 16.35 -2.96 0.86
CA ALA A 167 17.26 -1.92 1.35
C ALA A 167 18.56 -1.97 0.55
N PRO A 168 19.02 -0.85 -0.06
CA PRO A 168 20.20 -0.84 -0.90
C PRO A 168 21.43 -1.39 -0.17
N LEU A 169 22.07 -2.40 -0.76
CA LEU A 169 23.36 -2.92 -0.31
C LEU A 169 24.51 -2.18 -1.00
N PRO A 170 25.70 -2.12 -0.37
CA PRO A 170 26.89 -1.62 -1.01
C PRO A 170 27.18 -2.35 -2.33
N LYS A 171 27.57 -1.60 -3.36
CA LYS A 171 28.03 -2.20 -4.62
C LYS A 171 29.36 -2.88 -4.39
N VAL A 172 29.50 -4.07 -4.93
CA VAL A 172 30.74 -4.85 -4.93
C VAL A 172 31.26 -5.00 -6.36
N SER A 173 32.56 -5.30 -6.50
CA SER A 173 33.12 -5.63 -7.81
C SER A 173 32.57 -6.98 -8.33
N PRO A 174 32.52 -7.20 -9.66
CA PRO A 174 31.96 -8.42 -10.24
C PRO A 174 32.54 -9.72 -9.67
N GLU A 175 33.82 -9.72 -9.33
CA GLU A 175 34.49 -10.88 -8.73
C GLU A 175 34.04 -11.17 -7.28
N ASN A 176 33.29 -10.28 -6.66
CA ASN A 176 32.79 -10.43 -5.28
C ASN A 176 31.27 -10.50 -5.18
N GLU A 177 30.55 -10.56 -6.30
CA GLU A 177 29.09 -10.67 -6.29
C GLU A 177 28.59 -11.97 -5.64
N ASP A 178 29.35 -13.06 -5.75
CA ASP A 178 29.09 -14.37 -5.17
C ASP A 178 29.57 -14.53 -3.73
N LEU A 179 30.27 -13.51 -3.18
CA LEU A 179 30.77 -13.53 -1.82
C LEU A 179 29.68 -13.10 -0.83
N TYR A 180 29.43 -13.93 0.17
CA TYR A 180 28.62 -13.59 1.32
C TYR A 180 29.46 -12.74 2.28
N ASP A 181 29.41 -11.42 2.12
CA ASP A 181 30.13 -10.47 2.95
C ASP A 181 29.31 -10.00 4.16
N GLU A 182 29.93 -9.18 5.00
CA GLU A 182 29.30 -8.60 6.19
C GLU A 182 28.03 -7.79 5.84
N ALA A 183 27.99 -7.12 4.68
CA ALA A 183 26.83 -6.34 4.28
C ALA A 183 25.62 -7.25 3.99
N VAL A 184 25.84 -8.41 3.39
CA VAL A 184 24.79 -9.42 3.20
C VAL A 184 24.37 -10.00 4.55
N ALA A 185 25.29 -10.31 5.44
CA ALA A 185 24.98 -10.83 6.76
C ALA A 185 24.12 -9.87 7.59
N GLU A 186 24.45 -8.58 7.60
CA GLU A 186 23.68 -7.57 8.31
C GLU A 186 22.28 -7.36 7.69
N ALA A 187 22.16 -7.42 6.36
CA ALA A 187 20.87 -7.36 5.70
C ALA A 187 20.01 -8.59 6.04
N VAL A 188 20.61 -9.78 6.10
CA VAL A 188 19.91 -11.01 6.52
C VAL A 188 19.48 -10.92 7.98
N LYS A 189 20.33 -10.45 8.90
CA LYS A 189 19.96 -10.21 10.32
C LYS A 189 18.76 -9.25 10.42
N SER A 190 18.81 -8.15 9.67
CA SER A 190 17.74 -7.16 9.66
C SER A 190 16.42 -7.79 9.19
N PHE A 191 16.47 -8.61 8.15
CA PHE A 191 15.31 -9.36 7.67
C PHE A 191 14.81 -10.35 8.74
N GLN A 192 15.70 -11.16 9.31
CA GLN A 192 15.39 -12.13 10.36
C GLN A 192 14.69 -11.47 11.54
N LYS A 193 15.19 -10.30 11.98
CA LYS A 193 14.58 -9.50 13.05
C LYS A 193 13.14 -9.10 12.75
N VAL A 194 12.89 -8.58 11.53
CA VAL A 194 11.55 -8.13 11.12
C VAL A 194 10.56 -9.29 11.10
N TYR A 195 11.00 -10.49 10.69
CA TYR A 195 10.16 -11.67 10.55
C TYR A 195 10.20 -12.61 11.76
N GLY A 196 10.85 -12.21 12.86
CA GLY A 196 10.89 -13.00 14.11
C GLY A 196 11.68 -14.30 14.00
N LEU A 197 12.66 -14.35 13.09
CA LEU A 197 13.61 -15.45 12.96
C LEU A 197 14.81 -15.27 13.90
N ASN A 198 15.65 -16.31 14.03
CA ASN A 198 16.91 -16.19 14.75
C ASN A 198 17.87 -15.21 14.02
N GLU A 199 18.29 -14.14 14.71
CA GLU A 199 19.10 -13.04 14.16
C GLU A 199 20.59 -13.42 14.07
N ASP A 200 20.92 -14.54 13.39
CA ASP A 200 22.30 -15.03 13.29
C ASP A 200 23.04 -14.55 12.01
N GLY A 201 22.31 -13.96 11.07
CA GLY A 201 22.87 -13.49 9.80
C GLY A 201 23.22 -14.63 8.84
N ILE A 202 22.76 -15.84 9.09
CA ILE A 202 22.94 -17.00 8.22
C ILE A 202 21.72 -17.15 7.31
N ALA A 203 21.92 -17.17 6.00
CA ALA A 203 20.84 -17.42 5.07
C ALA A 203 20.51 -18.93 4.99
N GLY A 204 19.84 -19.44 6.03
CA GLY A 204 19.35 -20.81 6.06
C GLY A 204 18.10 -21.00 5.20
N LYS A 205 17.67 -22.26 5.01
CA LYS A 205 16.52 -22.63 4.19
C LYS A 205 15.26 -21.83 4.58
N MET A 206 14.94 -21.75 5.87
CA MET A 206 13.77 -21.01 6.37
C MET A 206 13.85 -19.52 6.04
N THR A 207 15.02 -18.90 6.22
CA THR A 207 15.24 -17.48 5.89
C THR A 207 15.04 -17.22 4.39
N VAL A 208 15.57 -18.11 3.55
CA VAL A 208 15.45 -17.98 2.09
C VAL A 208 14.01 -18.21 1.61
N GLU A 209 13.30 -19.20 2.16
CA GLU A 209 11.89 -19.44 1.87
C GLU A 209 11.02 -18.24 2.22
N MET A 210 11.25 -17.61 3.37
CA MET A 210 10.54 -16.39 3.77
C MET A 210 10.92 -15.16 2.93
N LEU A 211 12.15 -15.06 2.45
CA LEU A 211 12.58 -14.02 1.51
C LEU A 211 11.92 -14.18 0.13
N GLY A 212 11.60 -15.40 -0.26
CA GLY A 212 10.98 -15.75 -1.55
C GLY A 212 9.45 -15.72 -1.54
N ALA A 213 8.82 -15.63 -0.37
CA ALA A 213 7.36 -15.49 -0.22
C ALA A 213 6.93 -14.03 -0.42
#